data_5f2674b010979fb533e7926ce52a471f
#
_entry.id   5f2674b010979fb533e7926ce52a471f
#
_cell.length_a   1.000
_cell.length_b   1.000
_cell.length_c   1.000
_cell.angle_alpha   90.00
_cell.angle_beta   90.00
_cell.angle_gamma   90.00
#
_symmetry.space_group_name_H-M   'P 1'
#
loop_
_entity.id
_entity.type
_entity.pdbx_description
1 polymer ?
#
loop_
_entity_poly.entity_id
_entity_poly.type
_entity_poly.pdbx_seq_one_letter_code
_entity_poly.pdbx_strand_id
1 'polypeptide(L)'
;MEINILITSSGNVNGKRLLKSAQENSNIKNLKVYGTDIKKNTMKNIFHVPSVNSSRYFEKITKIINKYKIKLLVPGSDEEAIFFSKIKKKVQKLKCTICSIDYSILKNFSNKRSTYQVLNKSKIRSALWFESKNEKELDKHIKILKEKNKEIVIKPVFSRGGRNVIVIHKRLKKIIKKNFGKEIHLNENIFSKTYKKKLQKLYPLIAMEKLYEPAYDMDMLCWKGKLLKLTVRKRIGAQGIDGCIIEFNKPEFLSYAKKISRVFKLSWLYDGDLMFDKKRKPVLIELNPRISGSLYSCVENKINFIDDLVYLSLGKISKIKKIKLNKNLIVKK
;
A
#
# COMPACT_ATOMS: atom_id res chain seq x y z
N MET A 1 -18.58 19.81 18.04
CA MET A 1 -18.50 20.04 16.58
C MET A 1 -18.48 18.67 15.90
N GLU A 2 -19.35 18.46 14.91
CA GLU A 2 -19.38 17.22 14.13
C GLU A 2 -18.19 17.18 13.17
N ILE A 3 -17.50 16.03 13.07
CA ILE A 3 -16.38 15.82 12.19
C ILE A 3 -16.76 14.74 11.19
N ASN A 4 -16.90 15.12 9.92
CA ASN A 4 -17.26 14.23 8.83
C ASN A 4 -16.04 13.91 7.99
N ILE A 5 -15.74 12.62 7.79
CA ILE A 5 -14.63 12.15 6.97
C ILE A 5 -15.13 11.28 5.82
N LEU A 6 -14.39 11.27 4.72
CA LEU A 6 -14.69 10.47 3.54
C LEU A 6 -13.52 9.56 3.22
N ILE A 7 -13.73 8.25 3.24
CA ILE A 7 -12.75 7.25 2.80
C ILE A 7 -13.17 6.74 1.43
N THR A 8 -12.34 6.95 0.42
CA THR A 8 -12.69 6.54 -0.95
C THR A 8 -12.35 5.07 -1.20
N SER A 9 -12.91 4.46 -2.27
CA SER A 9 -12.72 3.04 -2.63
C SER A 9 -12.97 2.06 -1.48
N SER A 10 -14.01 2.30 -0.68
CA SER A 10 -14.29 1.57 0.57
C SER A 10 -15.53 0.66 0.51
N GLY A 11 -16.05 0.37 -0.69
CA GLY A 11 -17.27 -0.45 -0.84
C GLY A 11 -17.05 -1.96 -0.81
N ASN A 12 -15.80 -2.45 -0.84
CA ASN A 12 -15.49 -3.87 -0.67
C ASN A 12 -15.63 -4.32 0.80
N VAL A 13 -15.58 -5.62 1.06
CA VAL A 13 -15.78 -6.21 2.40
C VAL A 13 -14.87 -5.55 3.45
N ASN A 14 -13.58 -5.42 3.17
CA ASN A 14 -12.62 -4.84 4.11
C ASN A 14 -12.84 -3.34 4.33
N GLY A 15 -13.19 -2.62 3.27
CA GLY A 15 -13.52 -1.20 3.35
C GLY A 15 -14.77 -0.96 4.21
N LYS A 16 -15.82 -1.78 4.05
CA LYS A 16 -17.01 -1.73 4.90
C LYS A 16 -16.68 -1.99 6.37
N ARG A 17 -15.84 -3.00 6.66
CA ARG A 17 -15.34 -3.26 8.02
C ARG A 17 -14.59 -2.05 8.58
N LEU A 18 -13.73 -1.42 7.76
CA LEU A 18 -13.00 -0.23 8.16
C LEU A 18 -13.93 0.94 8.50
N LEU A 19 -14.94 1.22 7.65
CA LEU A 19 -15.90 2.30 7.91
C LEU A 19 -16.65 2.06 9.22
N LYS A 20 -17.15 0.83 9.43
CA LYS A 20 -17.86 0.43 10.63
C LYS A 20 -16.97 0.55 11.87
N SER A 21 -15.80 -0.07 11.85
CA SER A 21 -14.89 -0.07 12.99
C SER A 21 -14.34 1.33 13.31
N ALA A 22 -14.11 2.17 12.30
CA ALA A 22 -13.70 3.56 12.51
C ALA A 22 -14.80 4.39 13.20
N GLN A 23 -16.06 4.13 12.88
CA GLN A 23 -17.21 4.78 13.52
C GLN A 23 -17.39 4.31 14.97
N GLU A 24 -17.32 2.98 15.20
CA GLU A 24 -17.60 2.36 16.51
C GLU A 24 -16.45 2.52 17.51
N ASN A 25 -15.20 2.52 17.06
CA ASN A 25 -14.01 2.58 17.92
C ASN A 25 -13.36 3.96 17.99
N SER A 26 -14.04 5.02 17.54
CA SER A 26 -13.52 6.37 17.60
C SER A 26 -13.56 6.94 19.02
N ASN A 27 -12.48 7.61 19.41
CA ASN A 27 -12.44 8.45 20.62
C ASN A 27 -12.89 9.89 20.33
N ILE A 28 -13.25 10.20 19.09
CA ILE A 28 -13.71 11.51 18.67
C ILE A 28 -15.23 11.55 18.74
N LYS A 29 -15.75 12.33 19.68
CA LYS A 29 -17.20 12.56 19.79
C LYS A 29 -17.75 13.11 18.47
N ASN A 30 -18.89 12.55 18.02
CA ASN A 30 -19.59 12.96 16.81
C ASN A 30 -18.75 12.82 15.52
N LEU A 31 -17.85 11.82 15.43
CA LEU A 31 -17.22 11.41 14.18
C LEU A 31 -18.25 10.71 13.29
N LYS A 32 -18.39 11.16 12.05
CA LYS A 32 -19.14 10.45 11.00
C LYS A 32 -18.21 10.00 9.88
N VAL A 33 -18.30 8.72 9.53
CA VAL A 33 -17.44 8.10 8.52
C VAL A 33 -18.26 7.73 7.30
N TYR A 34 -17.93 8.31 6.17
CA TYR A 34 -18.55 8.07 4.87
C TYR A 34 -17.58 7.35 3.94
N GLY A 35 -18.14 6.64 2.97
CA GLY A 35 -17.37 5.92 1.95
C GLY A 35 -17.77 6.29 0.53
N THR A 36 -16.90 5.96 -0.44
CA THR A 36 -17.28 5.92 -1.86
C THR A 36 -16.82 4.64 -2.52
N ASP A 37 -17.51 4.21 -3.58
CA ASP A 37 -17.09 3.11 -4.43
C ASP A 37 -17.63 3.27 -5.85
N ILE A 38 -16.95 2.64 -6.82
CA ILE A 38 -17.39 2.57 -8.22
C ILE A 38 -18.56 1.59 -8.43
N LYS A 39 -18.77 0.70 -7.47
CA LYS A 39 -19.93 -0.20 -7.46
C LYS A 39 -21.00 0.36 -6.54
N LYS A 40 -22.26 0.24 -6.97
CA LYS A 40 -23.40 0.56 -6.09
C LYS A 40 -23.30 -0.28 -4.83
N ASN A 41 -23.66 0.30 -3.69
CA ASN A 41 -23.56 -0.33 -2.39
C ASN A 41 -24.88 -0.24 -1.62
N THR A 42 -25.17 -1.21 -0.77
CA THR A 42 -26.36 -1.24 0.09
C THR A 42 -26.21 -0.39 1.36
N MET A 43 -24.98 -0.09 1.79
CA MET A 43 -24.74 0.76 2.96
C MET A 43 -25.06 2.23 2.63
N LYS A 44 -25.93 2.86 3.40
CA LYS A 44 -26.41 4.24 3.18
C LYS A 44 -25.31 5.30 3.23
N ASN A 45 -24.22 5.04 3.93
CA ASN A 45 -23.09 5.95 4.06
C ASN A 45 -21.97 5.68 3.03
N ILE A 46 -22.17 4.79 2.04
CA ILE A 46 -21.26 4.56 0.92
C ILE A 46 -21.90 5.06 -0.38
N PHE A 47 -21.32 6.09 -0.97
CA PHE A 47 -21.84 6.74 -2.16
C PHE A 47 -21.24 6.13 -3.43
N HIS A 48 -22.07 5.91 -4.43
CA HIS A 48 -21.61 5.52 -5.76
C HIS A 48 -20.98 6.72 -6.46
N VAL A 49 -19.77 6.50 -6.98
CA VAL A 49 -19.00 7.47 -7.78
C VAL A 49 -18.49 6.80 -9.05
N PRO A 50 -18.31 7.54 -10.16
CA PRO A 50 -17.66 6.99 -11.35
C PRO A 50 -16.19 6.66 -11.06
N SER A 51 -15.52 5.98 -12.00
CA SER A 51 -14.07 5.77 -11.93
C SER A 51 -13.32 7.09 -11.84
N VAL A 52 -12.19 7.11 -11.15
CA VAL A 52 -11.30 8.28 -11.03
C VAL A 52 -10.82 8.82 -12.38
N ASN A 53 -10.84 7.99 -13.43
CA ASN A 53 -10.50 8.39 -14.80
C ASN A 53 -11.65 9.11 -15.53
N SER A 54 -12.85 9.14 -14.94
CA SER A 54 -13.99 9.85 -15.51
C SER A 54 -13.89 11.34 -15.24
N SER A 55 -14.22 12.17 -16.23
CA SER A 55 -14.29 13.64 -16.07
C SER A 55 -15.30 14.05 -14.98
N ARG A 56 -16.34 13.26 -14.75
CA ARG A 56 -17.38 13.49 -13.73
C ARG A 56 -16.98 13.08 -12.30
N TYR A 57 -15.81 12.42 -12.11
CA TYR A 57 -15.40 11.95 -10.80
C TYR A 57 -15.25 13.08 -9.78
N PHE A 58 -14.49 14.12 -10.13
CA PHE A 58 -14.24 15.23 -9.22
C PHE A 58 -15.51 16.01 -8.89
N GLU A 59 -16.38 16.24 -9.86
CA GLU A 59 -17.68 16.87 -9.63
C GLU A 59 -18.51 16.08 -8.59
N LYS A 60 -18.57 14.76 -8.74
CA LYS A 60 -19.32 13.92 -7.81
C LYS A 60 -18.74 13.95 -6.40
N ILE A 61 -17.40 13.90 -6.27
CA ILE A 61 -16.71 14.05 -4.98
C ILE A 61 -16.99 15.42 -4.37
N THR A 62 -16.95 16.50 -5.16
CA THR A 62 -17.27 17.86 -4.71
C THR A 62 -18.69 17.97 -4.16
N LYS A 63 -19.69 17.38 -4.85
CA LYS A 63 -21.09 17.32 -4.37
C LYS A 63 -21.17 16.62 -3.01
N ILE A 64 -20.45 15.51 -2.81
CA ILE A 64 -20.42 14.77 -1.54
C ILE A 64 -19.75 15.62 -0.44
N ILE A 65 -18.60 16.24 -0.72
CA ILE A 65 -17.88 17.09 0.23
C ILE A 65 -18.80 18.21 0.74
N ASN A 66 -19.48 18.91 -0.15
CA ASN A 66 -20.34 20.05 0.19
C ASN A 66 -21.59 19.59 0.95
N LYS A 67 -22.31 18.57 0.44
CA LYS A 67 -23.55 18.06 1.03
C LYS A 67 -23.36 17.56 2.45
N TYR A 68 -22.27 16.78 2.67
CA TYR A 68 -22.00 16.15 3.97
C TYR A 68 -20.96 16.89 4.79
N LYS A 69 -20.56 18.11 4.37
CA LYS A 69 -19.59 18.96 5.09
C LYS A 69 -18.31 18.20 5.47
N ILE A 70 -17.78 17.41 4.52
CA ILE A 70 -16.59 16.58 4.73
C ILE A 70 -15.39 17.47 5.06
N LYS A 71 -14.72 17.19 6.17
CA LYS A 71 -13.52 17.90 6.63
C LYS A 71 -12.23 17.21 6.26
N LEU A 72 -12.26 15.89 6.11
CA LEU A 72 -11.08 15.08 5.79
C LEU A 72 -11.43 14.04 4.72
N LEU A 73 -10.63 14.00 3.65
CA LEU A 73 -10.71 13.00 2.60
C LEU A 73 -9.49 12.09 2.67
N VAL A 74 -9.73 10.78 2.76
CA VAL A 74 -8.72 9.72 2.87
C VAL A 74 -8.78 8.85 1.62
N PRO A 75 -7.76 8.89 0.74
CA PRO A 75 -7.71 8.02 -0.43
C PRO A 75 -7.59 6.54 -0.06
N GLY A 76 -8.45 5.70 -0.63
CA GLY A 76 -8.44 4.25 -0.42
C GLY A 76 -7.84 3.45 -1.58
N SER A 77 -7.48 4.10 -2.69
CA SER A 77 -6.76 3.48 -3.82
C SER A 77 -5.59 4.34 -4.28
N ASP A 78 -4.63 3.70 -4.97
CA ASP A 78 -3.44 4.39 -5.44
C ASP A 78 -3.77 5.43 -6.51
N GLU A 79 -4.75 5.12 -7.41
CA GLU A 79 -5.20 6.06 -8.43
C GLU A 79 -5.81 7.31 -7.82
N GLU A 80 -6.65 7.13 -6.82
CA GLU A 80 -7.28 8.25 -6.12
C GLU A 80 -6.25 9.05 -5.34
N ALA A 81 -5.27 8.39 -4.69
CA ALA A 81 -4.18 9.10 -4.01
C ALA A 81 -3.37 9.97 -4.99
N ILE A 82 -3.04 9.42 -6.17
CA ILE A 82 -2.35 10.17 -7.24
C ILE A 82 -3.23 11.31 -7.76
N PHE A 83 -4.49 11.02 -8.04
CA PHE A 83 -5.44 12.03 -8.53
C PHE A 83 -5.55 13.20 -7.55
N PHE A 84 -5.86 12.91 -6.29
CA PHE A 84 -6.02 13.94 -5.27
C PHE A 84 -4.74 14.70 -4.96
N SER A 85 -3.57 14.06 -5.05
CA SER A 85 -2.30 14.76 -4.88
C SER A 85 -2.07 15.84 -5.94
N LYS A 86 -2.54 15.61 -7.20
CA LYS A 86 -2.46 16.56 -8.31
C LYS A 86 -3.41 17.75 -8.12
N ILE A 87 -4.60 17.51 -7.56
CA ILE A 87 -5.64 18.53 -7.41
C ILE A 87 -5.81 19.04 -5.98
N LYS A 88 -4.85 18.78 -5.10
CA LYS A 88 -4.91 19.09 -3.67
C LYS A 88 -5.38 20.51 -3.37
N LYS A 89 -4.84 21.52 -4.07
CA LYS A 89 -5.25 22.92 -3.92
C LYS A 89 -6.74 23.14 -4.25
N LYS A 90 -7.29 22.42 -5.24
CA LYS A 90 -8.72 22.54 -5.60
C LYS A 90 -9.62 22.04 -4.48
N VAL A 91 -9.27 20.91 -3.84
CA VAL A 91 -10.04 20.35 -2.72
C VAL A 91 -9.89 21.20 -1.45
N GLN A 92 -8.72 21.79 -1.20
CA GLN A 92 -8.53 22.71 -0.08
C GLN A 92 -9.44 23.94 -0.16
N LYS A 93 -9.75 24.43 -1.37
CA LYS A 93 -10.74 25.53 -1.57
C LYS A 93 -12.15 25.15 -1.10
N LEU A 94 -12.46 23.83 -1.02
CA LEU A 94 -13.72 23.31 -0.46
C LEU A 94 -13.68 23.20 1.08
N LYS A 95 -12.66 23.73 1.75
CA LYS A 95 -12.43 23.59 3.20
C LYS A 95 -12.35 22.12 3.65
N CYS A 96 -11.85 21.25 2.77
CA CYS A 96 -11.61 19.82 3.01
C CYS A 96 -10.10 19.52 2.92
N THR A 97 -9.56 18.87 3.95
CA THR A 97 -8.17 18.42 3.96
C THR A 97 -8.08 17.05 3.25
N ILE A 98 -7.01 16.81 2.49
CA ILE A 98 -6.74 15.50 1.89
C ILE A 98 -5.57 14.84 2.60
N CYS A 99 -5.72 13.56 2.96
CA CYS A 99 -4.63 12.72 3.44
C CYS A 99 -3.71 12.28 2.29
N SER A 100 -3.10 13.23 1.62
CA SER A 100 -2.12 13.00 0.56
C SER A 100 -1.05 14.09 0.56
N ILE A 101 0.18 13.72 0.22
CA ILE A 101 1.28 14.67 -0.01
C ILE A 101 1.19 15.25 -1.42
N ASP A 102 2.01 16.25 -1.68
CA ASP A 102 2.08 16.88 -3.00
C ASP A 102 2.60 15.89 -4.05
N TYR A 103 2.05 15.98 -5.26
CA TYR A 103 2.40 15.04 -6.35
C TYR A 103 3.89 15.05 -6.68
N SER A 104 4.58 16.17 -6.54
CA SER A 104 6.04 16.28 -6.71
C SER A 104 6.83 15.31 -5.82
N ILE A 105 6.30 15.01 -4.64
CA ILE A 105 6.87 14.03 -3.71
C ILE A 105 6.32 12.64 -4.00
N LEU A 106 4.97 12.50 -4.16
CA LEU A 106 4.30 11.23 -4.35
C LEU A 106 4.81 10.47 -5.59
N LYS A 107 5.15 11.18 -6.68
CA LYS A 107 5.70 10.58 -7.90
C LYS A 107 6.94 9.71 -7.66
N ASN A 108 7.69 9.96 -6.58
CA ASN A 108 8.91 9.21 -6.22
C ASN A 108 8.61 7.78 -5.72
N PHE A 109 7.35 7.46 -5.43
CA PHE A 109 6.92 6.11 -5.04
C PHE A 109 5.55 5.73 -5.63
N SER A 110 5.13 6.40 -6.70
CA SER A 110 3.90 6.08 -7.44
C SER A 110 3.98 4.78 -8.24
N ASN A 111 5.15 4.19 -8.36
CA ASN A 111 5.41 2.90 -8.98
C ASN A 111 6.66 2.25 -8.40
N LYS A 112 6.83 0.94 -8.66
CA LYS A 112 7.92 0.13 -8.10
C LYS A 112 9.32 0.63 -8.51
N ARG A 113 9.49 1.05 -9.78
CA ARG A 113 10.76 1.59 -10.28
C ARG A 113 11.19 2.83 -9.50
N SER A 114 10.29 3.83 -9.41
CA SER A 114 10.60 5.07 -8.71
C SER A 114 10.94 4.81 -7.24
N THR A 115 10.19 3.94 -6.58
CA THR A 115 10.45 3.52 -5.20
C THR A 115 11.86 2.96 -5.05
N TYR A 116 12.24 1.98 -5.88
CA TYR A 116 13.54 1.32 -5.79
C TYR A 116 14.70 2.25 -6.16
N GLN A 117 14.52 3.16 -7.14
CA GLN A 117 15.52 4.17 -7.48
C GLN A 117 15.82 5.09 -6.29
N VAL A 118 14.79 5.55 -5.57
CA VAL A 118 14.98 6.39 -4.37
C VAL A 118 15.67 5.61 -3.26
N LEU A 119 15.29 4.36 -3.00
CA LEU A 119 15.93 3.52 -2.00
C LEU A 119 17.42 3.33 -2.30
N ASN A 120 17.77 3.00 -3.55
CA ASN A 120 19.15 2.79 -3.99
C ASN A 120 19.98 4.09 -3.84
N LYS A 121 19.46 5.22 -4.36
CA LYS A 121 20.12 6.53 -4.25
C LYS A 121 20.40 6.93 -2.81
N SER A 122 19.48 6.56 -1.92
CA SER A 122 19.57 6.88 -0.48
C SER A 122 20.31 5.81 0.33
N LYS A 123 20.91 4.81 -0.32
CA LYS A 123 21.59 3.67 0.32
C LYS A 123 20.73 2.96 1.38
N ILE A 124 19.41 2.96 1.18
CA ILE A 124 18.47 2.19 2.00
C ILE A 124 18.37 0.79 1.42
N ARG A 125 18.39 -0.22 2.31
CA ARG A 125 18.27 -1.63 1.89
C ARG A 125 17.09 -1.82 0.95
N SER A 126 17.35 -2.39 -0.21
CA SER A 126 16.41 -2.84 -1.22
C SER A 126 16.84 -4.19 -1.76
N ALA A 127 15.97 -4.89 -2.47
CA ALA A 127 16.35 -6.05 -3.25
C ALA A 127 17.34 -5.65 -4.36
N LEU A 128 18.14 -6.59 -4.83
CA LEU A 128 18.87 -6.40 -6.08
C LEU A 128 17.86 -6.47 -7.23
N TRP A 129 17.79 -5.43 -8.05
CA TRP A 129 16.80 -5.30 -9.11
C TRP A 129 17.36 -4.58 -10.34
N PHE A 130 16.71 -4.83 -11.47
CA PHE A 130 16.98 -4.20 -12.76
C PHE A 130 15.66 -3.89 -13.47
N GLU A 131 15.62 -2.79 -14.22
CA GLU A 131 14.55 -2.48 -15.15
C GLU A 131 14.92 -3.03 -16.52
N SER A 132 13.99 -3.76 -17.13
CA SER A 132 14.12 -4.29 -18.50
C SER A 132 13.06 -3.66 -19.38
N LYS A 133 13.48 -2.98 -20.46
CA LYS A 133 12.58 -2.31 -21.41
C LYS A 133 12.18 -3.20 -22.57
N ASN A 134 12.90 -4.28 -22.78
CA ASN A 134 12.70 -5.25 -23.85
C ASN A 134 13.24 -6.62 -23.45
N GLU A 135 13.04 -7.61 -24.33
CA GLU A 135 13.43 -8.99 -24.08
C GLU A 135 14.94 -9.17 -23.93
N LYS A 136 15.76 -8.50 -24.75
CA LYS A 136 17.22 -8.57 -24.69
C LYS A 136 17.77 -8.09 -23.34
N GLU A 137 17.24 -6.98 -22.85
CA GLU A 137 17.60 -6.47 -21.53
C GLU A 137 17.14 -7.44 -20.41
N LEU A 138 15.95 -8.03 -20.54
CA LEU A 138 15.44 -9.02 -19.57
C LEU A 138 16.37 -10.22 -19.48
N ASP A 139 16.82 -10.79 -20.61
CA ASP A 139 17.75 -11.92 -20.63
C ASP A 139 19.09 -11.57 -19.97
N LYS A 140 19.63 -10.40 -20.29
CA LYS A 140 20.86 -9.90 -19.63
C LYS A 140 20.68 -9.83 -18.11
N HIS A 141 19.57 -9.27 -17.63
CA HIS A 141 19.35 -9.10 -16.21
C HIS A 141 19.06 -10.42 -15.48
N ILE A 142 18.37 -11.35 -16.14
CA ILE A 142 18.21 -12.73 -15.63
C ILE A 142 19.57 -13.40 -15.47
N LYS A 143 20.47 -13.29 -16.47
CA LYS A 143 21.83 -13.84 -16.40
C LYS A 143 22.61 -13.27 -15.22
N ILE A 144 22.63 -11.96 -15.04
CA ILE A 144 23.31 -11.29 -13.91
C ILE A 144 22.77 -11.79 -12.55
N LEU A 145 21.46 -11.92 -12.41
CA LEU A 145 20.84 -12.40 -11.17
C LEU A 145 21.19 -13.85 -10.89
N LYS A 146 21.29 -14.69 -11.92
CA LYS A 146 21.72 -16.10 -11.81
C LYS A 146 23.17 -16.22 -11.39
N GLU A 147 24.08 -15.47 -11.99
CA GLU A 147 25.50 -15.43 -11.63
C GLU A 147 25.70 -15.06 -10.16
N LYS A 148 24.85 -14.19 -9.64
CA LYS A 148 24.79 -13.87 -8.19
C LYS A 148 24.03 -14.90 -7.36
N ASN A 149 23.72 -16.07 -7.92
CA ASN A 149 23.07 -17.19 -7.25
C ASN A 149 21.66 -16.85 -6.68
N LYS A 150 20.90 -16.01 -7.37
CA LYS A 150 19.55 -15.58 -6.95
C LYS A 150 18.44 -16.38 -7.62
N GLU A 151 17.37 -16.70 -6.90
CA GLU A 151 16.07 -16.95 -7.52
C GLU A 151 15.48 -15.62 -7.98
N ILE A 152 14.70 -15.62 -9.05
CA ILE A 152 14.36 -14.41 -9.77
C ILE A 152 12.86 -14.17 -9.72
N VAL A 153 12.48 -12.92 -9.46
CA VAL A 153 11.09 -12.46 -9.62
C VAL A 153 11.06 -11.48 -10.78
N ILE A 154 10.11 -11.71 -11.70
CA ILE A 154 9.80 -10.80 -12.80
C ILE A 154 8.41 -10.26 -12.59
N LYS A 155 8.25 -8.94 -12.67
CA LYS A 155 6.96 -8.25 -12.50
C LYS A 155 6.91 -6.97 -13.31
N PRO A 156 5.72 -6.54 -13.81
CA PRO A 156 5.60 -5.24 -14.47
C PRO A 156 5.92 -4.08 -13.51
N VAL A 157 6.50 -3.01 -14.05
CA VAL A 157 6.70 -1.75 -13.29
C VAL A 157 5.37 -1.21 -12.79
N PHE A 158 4.37 -1.25 -13.65
CA PHE A 158 3.00 -0.80 -13.37
C PHE A 158 2.08 -2.01 -13.19
N SER A 159 1.95 -2.50 -11.98
CA SER A 159 1.02 -3.60 -11.65
C SER A 159 0.61 -3.52 -10.18
N ARG A 160 -0.51 -4.16 -9.84
CA ARG A 160 -1.08 -4.17 -8.49
C ARG A 160 -1.51 -5.55 -8.06
N GLY A 161 -1.56 -5.76 -6.75
CA GLY A 161 -2.10 -6.97 -6.14
C GLY A 161 -1.43 -8.24 -6.65
N GLY A 162 -0.13 -8.19 -6.94
CA GLY A 162 0.67 -9.34 -7.37
C GLY A 162 0.36 -9.86 -8.78
N ARG A 163 -0.36 -9.09 -9.63
CA ARG A 163 -0.71 -9.54 -10.99
C ARG A 163 0.51 -9.62 -11.89
N ASN A 164 0.56 -10.67 -12.72
CA ASN A 164 1.62 -10.92 -13.68
C ASN A 164 3.02 -11.05 -13.03
N VAL A 165 3.08 -11.60 -11.82
CA VAL A 165 4.33 -11.92 -11.14
C VAL A 165 4.77 -13.31 -11.56
N ILE A 166 6.00 -13.44 -12.03
CA ILE A 166 6.63 -14.72 -12.35
C ILE A 166 7.82 -14.92 -11.44
N VAL A 167 7.91 -16.09 -10.81
CA VAL A 167 9.01 -16.49 -9.96
C VAL A 167 9.75 -17.65 -10.61
N ILE A 168 11.01 -17.41 -10.99
CA ILE A 168 11.87 -18.41 -11.60
C ILE A 168 12.71 -19.08 -10.51
N HIS A 169 12.49 -20.37 -10.33
CA HIS A 169 13.21 -21.22 -9.40
C HIS A 169 14.27 -22.07 -10.10
N LYS A 170 15.34 -22.41 -9.39
CA LYS A 170 16.42 -23.25 -9.94
C LYS A 170 15.99 -24.69 -10.21
N ARG A 171 15.18 -25.28 -9.31
CA ARG A 171 14.91 -26.74 -9.27
C ARG A 171 13.43 -27.11 -9.38
N LEU A 172 12.56 -26.18 -9.72
CA LEU A 172 11.13 -26.48 -9.81
C LEU A 172 10.83 -27.27 -11.09
N LYS A 173 10.22 -28.45 -10.98
CA LYS A 173 9.92 -29.32 -12.13
C LYS A 173 8.59 -29.02 -12.82
N LYS A 174 7.64 -28.34 -12.13
CA LYS A 174 6.28 -28.08 -12.60
C LYS A 174 5.89 -26.62 -12.41
N ILE A 175 4.85 -26.19 -13.11
CA ILE A 175 4.25 -24.86 -12.90
C ILE A 175 3.37 -24.91 -11.65
N ILE A 176 3.58 -23.94 -10.75
CA ILE A 176 2.74 -23.73 -9.57
C ILE A 176 2.10 -22.34 -9.67
N LYS A 177 0.78 -22.28 -9.61
CA LYS A 177 0.04 -21.02 -9.53
C LYS A 177 -0.24 -20.69 -8.06
N LYS A 178 0.15 -19.51 -7.62
CA LYS A 178 -0.12 -18.99 -6.28
C LYS A 178 -0.99 -17.72 -6.37
N ASN A 179 -1.47 -17.26 -5.21
CA ASN A 179 -2.22 -16.01 -5.09
C ASN A 179 -3.38 -15.91 -6.10
N PHE A 180 -4.23 -16.95 -6.14
CA PHE A 180 -5.37 -17.06 -7.08
C PHE A 180 -4.94 -16.95 -8.55
N GLY A 181 -3.79 -17.53 -8.90
CA GLY A 181 -3.28 -17.54 -10.27
C GLY A 181 -2.57 -16.25 -10.72
N LYS A 182 -2.48 -15.25 -9.86
CA LYS A 182 -1.79 -13.98 -10.17
C LYS A 182 -0.27 -14.11 -10.18
N GLU A 183 0.26 -15.07 -9.42
CA GLU A 183 1.68 -15.36 -9.30
C GLU A 183 1.98 -16.76 -9.83
N ILE A 184 2.97 -16.87 -10.70
CA ILE A 184 3.33 -18.10 -11.39
C ILE A 184 4.76 -18.47 -11.02
N HIS A 185 4.93 -19.65 -10.43
CA HIS A 185 6.22 -20.24 -10.10
C HIS A 185 6.58 -21.32 -11.12
N LEU A 186 7.80 -21.26 -11.66
CA LEU A 186 8.27 -22.19 -12.70
C LEU A 186 9.81 -22.21 -12.73
N ASN A 187 10.39 -23.09 -13.54
CA ASN A 187 11.82 -23.03 -13.84
C ASN A 187 12.11 -22.20 -15.10
N GLU A 188 13.39 -21.95 -15.35
CA GLU A 188 13.82 -21.12 -16.48
C GLU A 188 13.45 -21.71 -17.85
N ASN A 189 13.53 -23.03 -18.02
CA ASN A 189 13.22 -23.67 -19.29
C ASN A 189 11.74 -23.48 -19.64
N ILE A 190 10.84 -23.68 -18.67
CA ILE A 190 9.41 -23.42 -18.84
C ILE A 190 9.17 -21.93 -19.06
N PHE A 191 9.88 -21.04 -18.36
CA PHE A 191 9.80 -19.61 -18.55
C PHE A 191 10.11 -19.23 -20.00
N SER A 192 11.27 -19.63 -20.49
CA SER A 192 11.73 -19.28 -21.84
C SER A 192 10.79 -19.81 -22.94
N LYS A 193 10.31 -21.04 -22.82
CA LYS A 193 9.44 -21.69 -23.83
C LYS A 193 8.00 -21.14 -23.83
N THR A 194 7.45 -20.83 -22.68
CA THR A 194 5.98 -20.64 -22.55
C THR A 194 5.58 -19.23 -22.13
N TYR A 195 6.30 -18.61 -21.20
CA TYR A 195 5.86 -17.39 -20.55
C TYR A 195 6.53 -16.11 -21.03
N LYS A 196 7.74 -16.22 -21.58
CA LYS A 196 8.53 -15.07 -22.01
C LYS A 196 7.78 -14.21 -23.04
N LYS A 197 7.21 -14.84 -24.07
CA LYS A 197 6.41 -14.15 -25.10
C LYS A 197 5.19 -13.42 -24.53
N LYS A 198 4.56 -13.97 -23.48
CA LYS A 198 3.38 -13.35 -22.82
C LYS A 198 3.72 -12.03 -22.13
N LEU A 199 4.98 -11.82 -21.76
CA LEU A 199 5.45 -10.60 -21.12
C LEU A 199 5.70 -9.44 -22.08
N GLN A 200 5.74 -9.66 -23.40
CA GLN A 200 6.08 -8.62 -24.39
C GLN A 200 5.19 -7.38 -24.29
N LYS A 201 3.90 -7.55 -23.99
CA LYS A 201 2.93 -6.47 -23.82
C LYS A 201 3.00 -5.76 -22.47
N LEU A 202 3.86 -6.22 -21.55
CA LEU A 202 3.94 -5.76 -20.17
C LEU A 202 5.19 -4.95 -19.86
N TYR A 203 6.08 -4.77 -20.83
CA TYR A 203 7.27 -3.93 -20.64
C TYR A 203 6.90 -2.49 -20.31
N PRO A 204 7.66 -1.77 -19.47
CA PRO A 204 8.90 -2.21 -18.83
C PRO A 204 8.65 -3.16 -17.64
N LEU A 205 9.56 -4.11 -17.45
CA LEU A 205 9.55 -5.11 -16.39
C LEU A 205 10.64 -4.84 -15.36
N ILE A 206 10.40 -5.28 -14.13
CA ILE A 206 11.44 -5.42 -13.10
C ILE A 206 11.83 -6.88 -13.02
N ALA A 207 13.13 -7.16 -13.21
CA ALA A 207 13.78 -8.40 -12.82
C ALA A 207 14.52 -8.17 -11.50
N MET A 208 14.23 -8.97 -10.47
CA MET A 208 14.82 -8.79 -9.15
C MET A 208 15.08 -10.12 -8.45
N GLU A 209 15.95 -10.08 -7.44
CA GLU A 209 16.10 -11.23 -6.55
C GLU A 209 14.80 -11.54 -5.82
N LYS A 210 14.51 -12.80 -5.63
CA LYS A 210 13.40 -13.24 -4.80
C LYS A 210 13.69 -12.96 -3.34
N LEU A 211 12.72 -12.36 -2.67
CA LEU A 211 12.70 -12.17 -1.24
C LEU A 211 12.02 -13.36 -0.54
N TYR A 212 12.15 -13.45 0.77
CA TYR A 212 11.72 -14.57 1.58
C TYR A 212 10.53 -14.21 2.44
N GLU A 213 9.59 -15.15 2.56
CA GLU A 213 8.47 -15.08 3.49
C GLU A 213 8.93 -15.08 4.96
N PRO A 214 8.07 -14.63 5.88
CA PRO A 214 6.69 -14.21 5.63
C PRO A 214 6.58 -12.78 5.05
N ALA A 215 5.43 -12.52 4.39
CA ALA A 215 5.09 -11.17 3.94
C ALA A 215 4.47 -10.36 5.08
N TYR A 216 4.76 -9.06 5.07
CA TYR A 216 4.29 -8.10 6.07
C TYR A 216 3.62 -6.89 5.42
N ASP A 217 2.64 -6.35 6.13
CA ASP A 217 2.14 -4.99 5.93
C ASP A 217 2.74 -4.08 7.01
N MET A 218 3.10 -2.87 6.65
CA MET A 218 3.64 -1.87 7.55
C MET A 218 2.82 -0.58 7.41
N ASP A 219 1.92 -0.33 8.39
CA ASP A 219 1.15 0.91 8.40
C ASP A 219 1.96 2.00 9.09
N MET A 220 2.36 3.01 8.32
CA MET A 220 3.21 4.11 8.76
C MET A 220 2.43 5.41 8.82
N LEU A 221 2.10 5.90 10.02
CA LEU A 221 1.61 7.26 10.21
C LEU A 221 2.81 8.19 10.32
N CYS A 222 2.89 9.14 9.41
CA CYS A 222 4.01 10.05 9.27
C CYS A 222 3.57 11.51 9.24
N TRP A 223 4.47 12.41 9.59
CA TRP A 223 4.28 13.85 9.44
C TRP A 223 5.59 14.54 9.12
N LYS A 224 5.66 15.22 7.98
CA LYS A 224 6.84 15.97 7.50
C LYS A 224 8.13 15.12 7.56
N GLY A 225 8.06 13.87 7.12
CA GLY A 225 9.18 12.92 7.12
C GLY A 225 9.47 12.25 8.47
N LYS A 226 8.75 12.59 9.54
CA LYS A 226 8.88 11.95 10.85
C LYS A 226 7.83 10.85 11.01
N LEU A 227 8.26 9.65 11.36
CA LEU A 227 7.38 8.55 11.74
C LEU A 227 6.77 8.83 13.12
N LEU A 228 5.43 8.86 13.20
CA LEU A 228 4.69 9.10 14.45
C LEU A 228 4.17 7.82 15.07
N LYS A 229 3.66 6.89 14.25
CA LYS A 229 3.10 5.61 14.69
C LYS A 229 3.37 4.54 13.64
N LEU A 230 3.59 3.31 14.07
CA LEU A 230 3.87 2.16 13.22
C LEU A 230 3.12 0.94 13.73
N THR A 231 2.44 0.22 12.82
CA THR A 231 2.08 -1.19 13.03
C THR A 231 2.81 -2.07 12.04
N VAL A 232 3.16 -3.28 12.49
CA VAL A 232 3.78 -4.32 11.68
C VAL A 232 2.85 -5.52 11.75
N ARG A 233 2.29 -5.90 10.60
CA ARG A 233 1.31 -6.98 10.49
C ARG A 233 1.85 -8.10 9.62
N LYS A 234 2.14 -9.24 10.23
CA LYS A 234 2.50 -10.48 9.54
C LYS A 234 1.25 -11.08 8.89
N ARG A 235 1.27 -11.29 7.59
CA ARG A 235 0.15 -11.91 6.87
C ARG A 235 0.01 -13.39 7.22
N ILE A 236 -1.23 -13.86 7.42
CA ILE A 236 -1.58 -15.29 7.59
C ILE A 236 -2.25 -15.74 6.29
N GLY A 237 -1.80 -16.90 5.77
CA GLY A 237 -2.27 -17.41 4.49
C GLY A 237 -1.83 -16.59 3.28
N ALA A 238 -2.26 -17.00 2.09
CA ALA A 238 -1.91 -16.33 0.84
C ALA A 238 -2.42 -14.90 0.82
N GLN A 239 -1.51 -13.92 0.76
CA GLN A 239 -1.83 -12.49 0.77
C GLN A 239 -2.67 -12.03 1.99
N GLY A 240 -2.59 -12.72 3.12
CA GLY A 240 -3.36 -12.37 4.32
C GLY A 240 -4.84 -12.71 4.22
N ILE A 241 -5.21 -13.73 3.44
CA ILE A 241 -6.61 -14.16 3.31
C ILE A 241 -7.18 -14.65 4.63
N ASP A 242 -6.37 -15.27 5.47
CA ASP A 242 -6.77 -15.84 6.76
C ASP A 242 -6.61 -14.84 7.92
N GLY A 243 -6.17 -13.62 7.63
CA GLY A 243 -5.95 -12.58 8.62
C GLY A 243 -4.50 -12.12 8.74
N CYS A 244 -4.15 -11.64 9.93
CA CYS A 244 -2.79 -11.18 10.22
C CYS A 244 -2.46 -11.32 11.71
N ILE A 245 -1.17 -11.22 12.01
CA ILE A 245 -0.67 -11.04 13.37
C ILE A 245 -0.12 -9.62 13.47
N ILE A 246 -0.70 -8.78 14.32
CA ILE A 246 -0.12 -7.47 14.65
C ILE A 246 1.01 -7.76 15.63
N GLU A 247 2.25 -7.57 15.18
CA GLU A 247 3.42 -7.96 15.97
C GLU A 247 3.89 -6.83 16.89
N PHE A 248 4.19 -7.23 18.12
CA PHE A 248 4.74 -6.35 19.15
C PHE A 248 6.27 -6.28 19.03
N ASN A 249 6.82 -5.10 19.31
CA ASN A 249 8.26 -4.82 19.47
C ASN A 249 9.16 -5.34 18.33
N LYS A 250 9.04 -4.71 17.18
CA LYS A 250 9.85 -4.99 15.97
C LYS A 250 10.85 -3.87 15.69
N PRO A 251 11.98 -3.79 16.42
CA PRO A 251 12.92 -2.67 16.31
C PRO A 251 13.56 -2.53 14.93
N GLU A 252 13.78 -3.64 14.21
CA GLU A 252 14.29 -3.64 12.84
C GLU A 252 13.33 -2.99 11.84
N PHE A 253 12.01 -3.24 12.00
CA PHE A 253 10.98 -2.58 11.19
C PHE A 253 10.85 -1.11 11.56
N LEU A 254 10.91 -0.77 12.84
CA LEU A 254 10.88 0.62 13.32
C LEU A 254 12.03 1.45 12.75
N SER A 255 13.25 0.91 12.80
CA SER A 255 14.44 1.56 12.23
C SER A 255 14.29 1.76 10.72
N TYR A 256 13.79 0.74 10.01
CA TYR A 256 13.59 0.78 8.57
C TYR A 256 12.49 1.78 8.18
N ALA A 257 11.34 1.77 8.88
CA ALA A 257 10.24 2.70 8.68
C ALA A 257 10.64 4.17 8.89
N LYS A 258 11.47 4.47 9.91
CA LYS A 258 12.02 5.81 10.14
C LYS A 258 12.86 6.30 8.95
N LYS A 259 13.69 5.43 8.36
CA LYS A 259 14.50 5.77 7.16
C LYS A 259 13.60 6.04 5.96
N ILE A 260 12.63 5.17 5.69
CA ILE A 260 11.64 5.33 4.60
C ILE A 260 10.86 6.64 4.76
N SER A 261 10.28 6.87 5.94
CA SER A 261 9.52 8.08 6.23
C SER A 261 10.31 9.36 5.91
N ARG A 262 11.59 9.41 6.32
CA ARG A 262 12.48 10.55 6.10
C ARG A 262 12.81 10.76 4.61
N VAL A 263 13.22 9.70 3.93
CA VAL A 263 13.70 9.77 2.54
C VAL A 263 12.57 10.13 1.58
N PHE A 264 11.40 9.56 1.75
CA PHE A 264 10.22 9.89 0.97
C PHE A 264 9.45 11.12 1.50
N LYS A 265 9.96 11.78 2.56
CA LYS A 265 9.30 12.97 3.18
C LYS A 265 7.82 12.74 3.47
N LEU A 266 7.47 11.56 3.99
CA LEU A 266 6.08 11.14 4.13
C LEU A 266 5.30 12.04 5.13
N SER A 267 4.05 12.30 4.79
CA SER A 267 3.04 12.87 5.69
C SER A 267 1.73 12.12 5.44
N TRP A 268 0.98 11.81 6.49
CA TRP A 268 -0.23 11.01 6.52
C TRP A 268 0.05 9.50 6.73
N LEU A 269 -0.86 8.64 6.29
CA LEU A 269 -0.80 7.19 6.51
C LEU A 269 -0.51 6.44 5.21
N TYR A 270 0.49 5.57 5.24
CA TYR A 270 0.96 4.78 4.11
C TYR A 270 1.04 3.31 4.48
N ASP A 271 0.87 2.47 3.47
CA ASP A 271 1.00 1.03 3.56
C ASP A 271 2.27 0.58 2.83
N GLY A 272 3.16 -0.12 3.53
CA GLY A 272 4.35 -0.71 2.96
C GLY A 272 4.25 -2.24 2.94
N ASP A 273 4.43 -2.84 1.76
CA ASP A 273 4.56 -4.30 1.62
C ASP A 273 6.03 -4.70 1.78
N LEU A 274 6.33 -5.64 2.70
CA LEU A 274 7.68 -6.09 2.99
C LEU A 274 7.80 -7.61 2.96
N MET A 275 9.00 -8.05 2.62
CA MET A 275 9.51 -9.42 2.85
C MET A 275 10.94 -9.35 3.38
N PHE A 276 11.62 -10.48 3.49
CA PHE A 276 12.97 -10.54 4.03
C PHE A 276 14.04 -10.80 2.97
N ASP A 277 15.22 -10.24 3.18
CA ASP A 277 16.45 -10.67 2.48
C ASP A 277 16.98 -11.99 3.08
N LYS A 278 18.07 -12.53 2.51
CA LYS A 278 18.75 -13.75 3.02
C LYS A 278 19.21 -13.63 4.47
N LYS A 279 19.49 -12.41 4.95
CA LYS A 279 19.95 -12.13 6.33
C LYS A 279 18.77 -11.86 7.27
N ARG A 280 17.55 -12.19 6.86
CA ARG A 280 16.29 -11.98 7.63
C ARG A 280 16.07 -10.52 8.03
N LYS A 281 16.51 -9.59 7.18
CA LYS A 281 16.24 -8.16 7.37
C LYS A 281 15.07 -7.71 6.48
N PRO A 282 14.18 -6.81 6.97
CA PRO A 282 13.03 -6.36 6.19
C PRO A 282 13.47 -5.57 4.95
N VAL A 283 12.79 -5.83 3.84
CA VAL A 283 12.99 -5.18 2.53
C VAL A 283 11.63 -4.76 1.98
N LEU A 284 11.52 -3.52 1.57
CA LEU A 284 10.31 -2.96 0.96
C LEU A 284 10.12 -3.51 -0.45
N ILE A 285 8.93 -4.09 -0.70
CA ILE A 285 8.50 -4.55 -2.02
C ILE A 285 7.74 -3.44 -2.76
N GLU A 286 6.90 -2.72 -2.01
CA GLU A 286 6.02 -1.68 -2.53
C GLU A 286 5.69 -0.68 -1.41
N LEU A 287 5.62 0.60 -1.76
CA LEU A 287 5.09 1.65 -0.90
C LEU A 287 3.81 2.19 -1.53
N ASN A 288 2.69 1.91 -0.90
CA ASN A 288 1.38 2.30 -1.39
C ASN A 288 1.02 3.71 -0.88
N PRO A 289 0.64 4.66 -1.77
CA PRO A 289 0.35 6.04 -1.37
C PRO A 289 -1.03 6.22 -0.71
N ARG A 290 -1.54 5.21 -0.06
CA ARG A 290 -2.89 5.13 0.52
C ARG A 290 -2.90 4.28 1.78
N ILE A 291 -4.03 4.28 2.47
CA ILE A 291 -4.26 3.38 3.60
C ILE A 291 -4.30 1.91 3.16
N SER A 292 -3.87 1.00 4.03
CA SER A 292 -3.92 -0.44 3.75
C SER A 292 -5.36 -0.94 3.59
N GLY A 293 -5.57 -1.86 2.63
CA GLY A 293 -6.84 -2.55 2.47
C GLY A 293 -7.24 -3.44 3.66
N SER A 294 -6.31 -3.73 4.56
CA SER A 294 -6.53 -4.51 5.79
C SER A 294 -6.38 -3.67 7.07
N LEU A 295 -6.42 -2.33 6.96
CA LEU A 295 -6.29 -1.41 8.09
C LEU A 295 -7.37 -1.62 9.17
N TYR A 296 -8.55 -2.14 8.78
CA TYR A 296 -9.61 -2.48 9.73
C TYR A 296 -9.11 -3.36 10.89
N SER A 297 -8.15 -4.25 10.63
CA SER A 297 -7.57 -5.12 11.67
C SER A 297 -6.90 -4.36 12.81
N CYS A 298 -6.30 -3.21 12.51
CA CYS A 298 -5.75 -2.31 13.51
C CYS A 298 -6.86 -1.57 14.26
N VAL A 299 -7.85 -1.01 13.53
CA VAL A 299 -8.91 -0.19 14.10
C VAL A 299 -9.83 -1.00 15.02
N GLU A 300 -10.20 -2.23 14.64
CA GLU A 300 -10.96 -3.18 15.46
C GLU A 300 -10.24 -3.54 16.76
N ASN A 301 -8.91 -3.51 16.75
CA ASN A 301 -8.08 -3.75 17.93
C ASN A 301 -7.63 -2.46 18.66
N LYS A 302 -8.41 -1.39 18.54
CA LYS A 302 -8.22 -0.10 19.22
C LYS A 302 -6.92 0.64 18.83
N ILE A 303 -6.27 0.24 17.73
CA ILE A 303 -5.18 0.98 17.11
C ILE A 303 -5.80 1.87 16.03
N ASN A 304 -6.44 2.96 16.46
CA ASN A 304 -7.27 3.76 15.59
C ASN A 304 -6.45 4.83 14.82
N PHE A 305 -5.92 4.44 13.65
CA PHE A 305 -5.25 5.36 12.73
C PHE A 305 -6.20 6.39 12.10
N ILE A 306 -7.50 6.12 12.07
CA ILE A 306 -8.47 7.08 11.50
C ILE A 306 -8.61 8.30 12.41
N ASP A 307 -8.69 8.10 13.73
CA ASP A 307 -8.64 9.21 14.69
C ASP A 307 -7.35 10.01 14.57
N ASP A 308 -6.21 9.31 14.40
CA ASP A 308 -4.91 9.95 14.23
C ASP A 308 -4.86 10.84 12.98
N LEU A 309 -5.45 10.41 11.87
CA LEU A 309 -5.56 11.23 10.65
C LEU A 309 -6.41 12.48 10.89
N VAL A 310 -7.50 12.37 11.66
CA VAL A 310 -8.29 13.52 12.08
C VAL A 310 -7.46 14.45 12.96
N TYR A 311 -6.74 13.95 13.94
CA TYR A 311 -5.87 14.78 14.78
C TYR A 311 -4.78 15.49 13.99
N LEU A 312 -4.16 14.81 13.01
CA LEU A 312 -3.20 15.44 12.09
C LEU A 312 -3.84 16.56 11.27
N SER A 313 -5.04 16.34 10.75
CA SER A 313 -5.75 17.33 9.95
C SER A 313 -6.11 18.60 10.73
N LEU A 314 -6.27 18.48 12.05
CA LEU A 314 -6.56 19.56 13.00
C LEU A 314 -5.29 20.17 13.64
N GLY A 315 -4.08 19.70 13.24
CA GLY A 315 -2.81 20.14 13.85
C GLY A 315 -2.59 19.64 15.29
N LYS A 316 -3.41 18.67 15.77
CA LYS A 316 -3.39 18.18 17.16
C LYS A 316 -2.49 16.95 17.31
N ILE A 317 -1.22 17.05 16.91
CA ILE A 317 -0.25 15.92 16.90
C ILE A 317 -0.06 15.32 18.30
N SER A 318 -0.12 16.14 19.37
CA SER A 318 0.00 15.68 20.76
C SER A 318 -1.11 14.70 21.18
N LYS A 319 -2.24 14.67 20.49
CA LYS A 319 -3.33 13.71 20.74
C LYS A 319 -3.05 12.31 20.19
N ILE A 320 -2.07 12.16 19.29
CA ILE A 320 -1.69 10.87 18.71
C ILE A 320 -0.99 10.02 19.76
N LYS A 321 -1.67 8.99 20.23
CA LYS A 321 -1.15 8.09 21.27
C LYS A 321 -0.22 7.03 20.66
N LYS A 322 0.84 6.69 21.39
CA LYS A 322 1.67 5.51 21.07
C LYS A 322 0.84 4.23 21.19
N ILE A 323 1.20 3.23 20.40
CA ILE A 323 0.59 1.91 20.48
C ILE A 323 1.04 1.27 21.79
N LYS A 324 0.09 0.82 22.59
CA LYS A 324 0.32 0.08 23.84
C LYS A 324 -0.04 -1.39 23.59
N LEU A 325 0.89 -2.14 23.05
CA LEU A 325 0.81 -3.60 22.97
C LEU A 325 1.85 -4.18 23.90
N ASN A 326 1.50 -5.26 24.61
CA ASN A 326 2.40 -6.05 25.44
C ASN A 326 2.66 -7.45 24.85
N LYS A 327 1.91 -7.84 23.83
CA LYS A 327 2.02 -9.11 23.12
C LYS A 327 1.52 -8.98 21.68
N ASN A 328 1.80 -10.00 20.87
CA ASN A 328 1.24 -10.10 19.51
C ASN A 328 -0.28 -10.30 19.57
N LEU A 329 -1.00 -9.68 18.62
CA LEU A 329 -2.45 -9.84 18.47
C LEU A 329 -2.75 -10.61 17.17
N ILE A 330 -3.46 -11.73 17.30
CA ILE A 330 -3.91 -12.52 16.15
C ILE A 330 -5.28 -12.00 15.74
N VAL A 331 -5.39 -11.54 14.50
CA VAL A 331 -6.63 -11.07 13.90
C VAL A 331 -7.02 -12.04 12.78
N LYS A 332 -8.04 -12.85 13.02
CA LYS A 332 -8.62 -13.74 12.01
C LYS A 332 -9.59 -12.96 11.13
N LYS A 333 -9.75 -13.41 9.89
CA LYS A 333 -10.64 -12.78 8.91
C LYS A 333 -12.04 -13.39 8.97
#